data_41185f29869a9962ab999781cdc552b2
#
_entry.id   41185f29869a9962ab999781cdc552b2
#
_cell.length_a   1.000
_cell.length_b   1.000
_cell.length_c   1.000
_cell.angle_alpha   90.00
_cell.angle_beta   90.00
_cell.angle_gamma   90.00
#
_symmetry.space_group_name_H-M   'P 1'
#
loop_
_entity.id
_entity.type
_entity.pdbx_description
1 polymer ?
#
loop_
_entity_poly.entity_id
_entity_poly.type
_entity_poly.pdbx_seq_one_letter_code
_entity_poly.pdbx_strand_id
1 'polypeptide(L)'
;MITIKPFQPWRPDPKHIEEVACVPYDVINTEEARALAEGRPKSFLHVIRPEIDLPEDTDSHSDAVYAKGAENLKALIESEELIHEFEPALYVYRLVWKGRTQTGLFSCVSVKDYDEDRILKHELTRPDKEDDRTRHLIEQQAHAEPVMLTCKGSEAISREMKRITENRGPLFNFEASDGVQHTLWKVADYDGLHQAFS
;
A
#
# COMPACT_ATOMS: atom_id res chain seq x y z
N MET A 1 4.95 -12.84 20.00
CA MET A 1 4.25 -11.55 19.83
C MET A 1 5.01 -10.70 18.82
N ILE A 2 4.31 -10.03 17.92
CA ILE A 2 4.88 -9.14 16.90
C ILE A 2 4.64 -7.71 17.33
N THR A 3 5.66 -6.87 17.23
CA THR A 3 5.55 -5.44 17.55
C THR A 3 4.98 -4.69 16.36
N ILE A 4 3.78 -4.14 16.51
CA ILE A 4 3.17 -3.23 15.54
C ILE A 4 3.34 -1.78 16.01
N LYS A 5 3.51 -0.86 15.06
CA LYS A 5 3.59 0.59 15.35
C LYS A 5 2.73 1.39 14.37
N PRO A 6 2.12 2.48 14.84
CA PRO A 6 1.47 3.45 13.97
C PRO A 6 2.51 4.19 13.11
N PHE A 7 2.04 4.81 12.04
CA PHE A 7 2.88 5.55 11.11
C PHE A 7 2.13 6.76 10.53
N GLN A 8 2.85 7.62 9.84
CA GLN A 8 2.35 8.84 9.22
C GLN A 8 2.46 8.70 7.69
N PRO A 9 1.43 8.16 7.02
CA PRO A 9 1.50 7.93 5.59
C PRO A 9 1.26 9.20 4.78
N TRP A 10 1.79 9.20 3.55
CA TRP A 10 1.14 9.86 2.44
C TRP A 10 0.02 8.97 1.94
N ARG A 11 -1.15 9.51 1.70
CA ARG A 11 -2.30 8.78 1.19
C ARG A 11 -3.10 9.63 0.21
N PRO A 12 -3.87 9.04 -0.68
CA PRO A 12 -4.75 9.81 -1.54
C PRO A 12 -5.72 10.70 -0.73
N ASP A 13 -5.96 11.93 -1.21
CA ASP A 13 -7.11 12.69 -0.77
C ASP A 13 -8.37 11.88 -1.13
N PRO A 14 -9.35 11.71 -0.24
CA PRO A 14 -10.59 10.98 -0.53
C PRO A 14 -11.32 11.46 -1.80
N LYS A 15 -11.13 12.73 -2.20
CA LYS A 15 -11.69 13.28 -3.45
C LYS A 15 -11.05 12.69 -4.71
N HIS A 16 -9.81 12.22 -4.62
CA HIS A 16 -9.01 11.75 -5.74
C HIS A 16 -8.73 10.24 -5.68
N ILE A 17 -9.32 9.53 -4.71
CA ILE A 17 -9.02 8.11 -4.47
C ILE A 17 -9.22 7.24 -5.73
N GLU A 18 -10.30 7.46 -6.49
CA GLU A 18 -10.59 6.68 -7.69
C GLU A 18 -9.64 7.01 -8.86
N GLU A 19 -9.11 8.24 -8.88
CA GLU A 19 -8.14 8.68 -9.90
C GLU A 19 -6.74 8.12 -9.59
N VAL A 20 -6.37 8.06 -8.30
CA VAL A 20 -5.04 7.63 -7.84
C VAL A 20 -4.94 6.10 -7.71
N ALA A 21 -5.99 5.45 -7.23
CA ALA A 21 -5.96 4.01 -6.99
C ALA A 21 -5.67 3.21 -8.26
N CYS A 22 -4.83 2.18 -8.11
CA CYS A 22 -4.45 1.28 -9.19
C CYS A 22 -4.32 -0.16 -8.69
N VAL A 23 -4.19 -1.10 -9.62
CA VAL A 23 -3.87 -2.49 -9.32
C VAL A 23 -2.41 -2.63 -8.86
N PRO A 24 -2.05 -3.71 -8.13
CA PRO A 24 -0.66 -4.00 -7.75
C PRO A 24 0.26 -4.13 -8.99
N TYR A 25 1.52 -3.73 -8.84
CA TYR A 25 2.48 -3.69 -9.95
C TYR A 25 2.80 -5.05 -10.57
N ASP A 26 2.70 -6.12 -9.78
CA ASP A 26 3.12 -7.47 -10.11
C ASP A 26 2.02 -8.33 -10.76
N VAL A 27 0.80 -7.81 -10.85
CA VAL A 27 -0.34 -8.51 -11.48
C VAL A 27 -0.58 -8.10 -12.93
N ILE A 28 0.21 -7.17 -13.44
CA ILE A 28 0.10 -6.63 -14.81
C ILE A 28 1.48 -6.51 -15.46
N ASN A 29 1.53 -6.64 -16.78
CA ASN A 29 2.73 -6.33 -17.56
C ASN A 29 2.78 -4.83 -17.94
N THR A 30 3.88 -4.41 -18.61
CA THR A 30 4.08 -2.99 -18.97
C THR A 30 3.06 -2.48 -19.98
N GLU A 31 2.65 -3.29 -20.95
CA GLU A 31 1.64 -2.91 -21.94
C GLU A 31 0.26 -2.71 -21.28
N GLU A 32 -0.14 -3.63 -20.41
CA GLU A 32 -1.35 -3.52 -19.62
C GLU A 32 -1.32 -2.29 -18.69
N ALA A 33 -0.16 -2.01 -18.08
CA ALA A 33 0.02 -0.83 -17.24
C ALA A 33 -0.15 0.48 -18.03
N ARG A 34 0.42 0.56 -19.25
CA ARG A 34 0.20 1.71 -20.16
C ARG A 34 -1.27 1.91 -20.50
N ALA A 35 -1.96 0.82 -20.88
CA ALA A 35 -3.38 0.87 -21.21
C ALA A 35 -4.24 1.29 -20.01
N LEU A 36 -3.95 0.82 -18.80
CA LEU A 36 -4.67 1.19 -17.58
C LEU A 36 -4.40 2.63 -17.13
N ALA A 37 -3.22 3.18 -17.44
CA ALA A 37 -2.83 4.54 -17.12
C ALA A 37 -3.24 5.56 -18.18
N GLU A 38 -3.66 5.12 -19.39
CA GLU A 38 -4.07 5.99 -20.47
C GLU A 38 -5.22 6.91 -20.04
N GLY A 39 -5.03 8.22 -20.20
CA GLY A 39 -6.00 9.24 -19.77
C GLY A 39 -6.15 9.39 -18.24
N ARG A 40 -5.30 8.74 -17.44
CA ARG A 40 -5.32 8.79 -15.99
C ARG A 40 -3.99 9.31 -15.41
N PRO A 41 -3.66 10.59 -15.59
CA PRO A 41 -2.36 11.15 -15.22
C PRO A 41 -2.07 11.13 -13.71
N LYS A 42 -3.09 10.95 -12.88
CA LYS A 42 -2.96 10.86 -11.41
C LYS A 42 -2.85 9.42 -10.92
N SER A 43 -2.93 8.42 -11.80
CA SER A 43 -2.83 7.00 -11.40
C SER A 43 -1.50 6.70 -10.72
N PHE A 44 -1.55 6.02 -9.59
CA PHE A 44 -0.33 5.61 -8.88
C PHE A 44 0.51 4.59 -9.67
N LEU A 45 -0.02 4.06 -10.78
CA LEU A 45 0.76 3.27 -11.74
C LEU A 45 2.00 4.02 -12.25
N HIS A 46 1.90 5.34 -12.45
CA HIS A 46 3.05 6.17 -12.85
C HIS A 46 4.19 6.16 -11.82
N VAL A 47 3.89 5.85 -10.55
CA VAL A 47 4.88 5.76 -9.47
C VAL A 47 5.48 4.36 -9.36
N ILE A 48 4.64 3.32 -9.45
CA ILE A 48 5.06 1.92 -9.21
C ILE A 48 5.47 1.18 -10.48
N ARG A 49 5.10 1.70 -11.65
CA ARG A 49 5.42 1.21 -13.00
C ARG A 49 5.91 2.36 -13.90
N PRO A 50 6.95 3.14 -13.47
CA PRO A 50 7.31 4.40 -14.12
C PRO A 50 7.85 4.23 -15.55
N GLU A 51 8.23 3.02 -15.95
CA GLU A 51 8.61 2.73 -17.33
C GLU A 51 7.49 2.99 -18.35
N ILE A 52 6.22 3.10 -17.89
CA ILE A 52 5.11 3.44 -18.78
C ILE A 52 5.20 4.87 -19.34
N ASP A 53 5.93 5.76 -18.65
CA ASP A 53 6.12 7.17 -19.05
C ASP A 53 7.39 7.38 -19.89
N LEU A 54 8.12 6.31 -20.18
CA LEU A 54 9.37 6.34 -20.92
C LEU A 54 9.23 5.64 -22.29
N PRO A 55 10.17 5.84 -23.24
CA PRO A 55 10.17 5.11 -24.49
C PRO A 55 10.10 3.59 -24.29
N GLU A 56 9.42 2.88 -25.22
CA GLU A 56 9.15 1.44 -25.09
C GLU A 56 10.41 0.57 -25.04
N ASP A 57 11.49 1.05 -25.63
CA ASP A 57 12.81 0.39 -25.62
C ASP A 57 13.64 0.67 -24.37
N THR A 58 13.10 1.42 -23.41
CA THR A 58 13.80 1.72 -22.15
C THR A 58 13.91 0.44 -21.31
N ASP A 59 15.14 0.14 -20.87
CA ASP A 59 15.38 -0.93 -19.89
C ASP A 59 14.62 -0.62 -18.58
N SER A 60 13.71 -1.51 -18.19
CA SER A 60 12.87 -1.37 -17.00
C SER A 60 13.65 -1.26 -15.68
N HIS A 61 14.94 -1.59 -15.68
CA HIS A 61 15.84 -1.50 -14.53
C HIS A 61 16.89 -0.39 -14.68
N SER A 62 16.72 0.52 -15.64
CA SER A 62 17.62 1.66 -15.83
C SER A 62 17.40 2.75 -14.77
N ASP A 63 18.44 3.56 -14.51
CA ASP A 63 18.37 4.69 -13.58
C ASP A 63 17.26 5.67 -13.95
N ALA A 64 16.95 5.83 -15.25
CA ALA A 64 15.89 6.70 -15.73
C ALA A 64 14.49 6.27 -15.23
N VAL A 65 14.24 4.96 -15.11
CA VAL A 65 12.98 4.43 -14.62
C VAL A 65 12.78 4.76 -13.14
N TYR A 66 13.79 4.54 -12.31
CA TYR A 66 13.72 4.84 -10.88
C TYR A 66 13.59 6.34 -10.62
N ALA A 67 14.35 7.16 -11.32
CA ALA A 67 14.26 8.61 -11.23
C ALA A 67 12.86 9.11 -11.65
N LYS A 68 12.26 8.51 -12.70
CA LYS A 68 10.90 8.84 -13.15
C LYS A 68 9.85 8.50 -12.11
N GLY A 69 9.95 7.36 -11.43
CA GLY A 69 9.07 7.00 -10.32
C GLY A 69 9.13 7.99 -9.14
N ALA A 70 10.33 8.45 -8.80
CA ALA A 70 10.52 9.48 -7.78
C ALA A 70 9.94 10.84 -8.19
N GLU A 71 10.15 11.25 -9.46
CA GLU A 71 9.55 12.46 -10.04
C GLU A 71 8.02 12.41 -9.98
N ASN A 72 7.41 11.30 -10.40
CA ASN A 72 5.97 11.12 -10.42
C ASN A 72 5.37 11.13 -9.00
N LEU A 73 6.02 10.47 -8.01
CA LEU A 73 5.59 10.54 -6.62
C LEU A 73 5.61 11.98 -6.09
N LYS A 74 6.70 12.70 -6.37
CA LYS A 74 6.83 14.10 -5.98
C LYS A 74 5.74 14.97 -6.61
N ALA A 75 5.42 14.75 -7.88
CA ALA A 75 4.34 15.48 -8.58
C ALA A 75 2.98 15.26 -7.93
N LEU A 76 2.62 14.01 -7.55
CA LEU A 76 1.38 13.69 -6.84
C LEU A 76 1.29 14.34 -5.45
N ILE A 77 2.43 14.51 -4.78
CA ILE A 77 2.51 15.21 -3.48
C ILE A 77 2.33 16.73 -3.68
N GLU A 78 3.03 17.33 -4.65
CA GLU A 78 3.01 18.78 -4.91
C GLU A 78 1.65 19.27 -5.44
N SER A 79 0.92 18.41 -6.12
CA SER A 79 -0.43 18.68 -6.67
C SER A 79 -1.57 18.30 -5.72
N GLU A 80 -1.24 17.88 -4.47
CA GLU A 80 -2.18 17.56 -3.40
C GLU A 80 -3.12 16.37 -3.70
N GLU A 81 -2.83 15.52 -4.69
CA GLU A 81 -3.48 14.23 -4.85
C GLU A 81 -3.14 13.27 -3.71
N LEU A 82 -1.92 13.40 -3.16
CA LEU A 82 -1.50 12.73 -1.93
C LEU A 82 -1.38 13.75 -0.81
N ILE A 83 -1.98 13.45 0.33
CA ILE A 83 -1.92 14.26 1.54
C ILE A 83 -1.17 13.53 2.66
N HIS A 84 -0.38 14.28 3.43
CA HIS A 84 0.39 13.74 4.55
C HIS A 84 -0.44 13.70 5.83
N GLU A 85 -0.42 12.58 6.51
CA GLU A 85 -0.99 12.45 7.85
C GLU A 85 0.03 12.85 8.90
N PHE A 86 -0.21 13.94 9.63
CA PHE A 86 0.73 14.47 10.62
C PHE A 86 0.68 13.73 11.96
N GLU A 87 -0.41 13.01 12.23
CA GLU A 87 -0.56 12.23 13.46
C GLU A 87 -0.39 10.74 13.15
N PRO A 88 0.49 10.03 13.89
CA PRO A 88 0.64 8.58 13.70
C PRO A 88 -0.67 7.84 13.96
N ALA A 89 -1.02 6.92 13.07
CA ALA A 89 -2.21 6.08 13.20
C ALA A 89 -1.96 4.67 12.67
N LEU A 90 -2.83 3.75 13.03
CA LEU A 90 -3.02 2.48 12.33
C LEU A 90 -4.19 2.62 11.35
N TYR A 91 -4.23 1.76 10.34
CA TYR A 91 -5.32 1.81 9.36
C TYR A 91 -5.89 0.41 9.17
N VAL A 92 -7.21 0.29 9.39
CA VAL A 92 -7.94 -0.94 9.05
C VAL A 92 -8.36 -0.83 7.59
N TYR A 93 -8.08 -1.88 6.81
CA TYR A 93 -8.38 -1.92 5.39
C TYR A 93 -9.18 -3.17 5.05
N ARG A 94 -10.30 -2.96 4.37
CA ARG A 94 -11.21 -4.02 3.95
C ARG A 94 -11.32 -4.05 2.44
N LEU A 95 -11.21 -5.27 1.91
CA LEU A 95 -11.52 -5.60 0.53
C LEU A 95 -12.75 -6.49 0.49
N VAL A 96 -13.67 -6.22 -0.45
CA VAL A 96 -14.77 -7.12 -0.76
C VAL A 96 -14.78 -7.40 -2.25
N TRP A 97 -14.71 -8.67 -2.62
CA TRP A 97 -14.71 -9.11 -4.00
C TRP A 97 -15.45 -10.42 -4.16
N LYS A 98 -16.42 -10.47 -5.09
CA LYS A 98 -17.23 -11.67 -5.35
C LYS A 98 -17.80 -12.31 -4.08
N GLY A 99 -18.29 -11.48 -3.16
CA GLY A 99 -18.87 -11.91 -1.89
C GLY A 99 -17.87 -12.37 -0.82
N ARG A 100 -16.58 -12.31 -1.09
CA ARG A 100 -15.52 -12.59 -0.11
C ARG A 100 -15.04 -11.29 0.50
N THR A 101 -14.90 -11.28 1.83
CA THR A 101 -14.39 -10.14 2.58
C THR A 101 -13.04 -10.49 3.20
N GLN A 102 -12.05 -9.64 2.98
CA GLN A 102 -10.76 -9.68 3.65
C GLN A 102 -10.56 -8.36 4.40
N THR A 103 -10.17 -8.43 5.67
CA THR A 103 -9.86 -7.24 6.46
C THR A 103 -8.46 -7.38 7.04
N GLY A 104 -7.64 -6.38 6.84
CA GLY A 104 -6.25 -6.32 7.28
C GLY A 104 -5.94 -5.05 8.05
N LEU A 105 -4.71 -4.93 8.51
CA LEU A 105 -4.18 -3.79 9.24
C LEU A 105 -2.92 -3.26 8.55
N PHE A 106 -2.91 -1.99 8.19
CA PHE A 106 -1.66 -1.31 7.85
C PHE A 106 -0.98 -0.81 9.13
N SER A 107 0.26 -1.24 9.32
CA SER A 107 1.13 -0.87 10.44
C SER A 107 2.59 -0.97 10.04
N CYS A 108 3.49 -0.35 10.79
CA CYS A 108 4.88 -0.77 10.77
C CYS A 108 5.06 -2.00 11.64
N VAL A 109 5.95 -2.90 11.25
CA VAL A 109 6.39 -4.05 12.06
C VAL A 109 7.88 -3.93 12.35
N SER A 110 8.34 -4.59 13.42
CA SER A 110 9.74 -4.54 13.81
C SER A 110 10.63 -5.36 12.88
N VAL A 111 11.68 -4.77 12.30
CA VAL A 111 12.73 -5.51 11.57
C VAL A 111 13.36 -6.57 12.47
N LYS A 112 13.54 -6.27 13.78
CA LYS A 112 14.02 -7.25 14.75
C LYS A 112 13.12 -8.48 14.84
N ASP A 113 11.80 -8.33 14.72
CA ASP A 113 10.88 -9.45 14.72
C ASP A 113 11.03 -10.33 13.47
N TYR A 114 11.45 -9.75 12.35
CA TYR A 114 11.82 -10.47 11.14
C TYR A 114 13.18 -11.19 11.28
N ASP A 115 14.19 -10.52 11.81
CA ASP A 115 15.54 -11.06 11.99
C ASP A 115 15.59 -12.21 13.00
N GLU A 116 14.71 -12.18 14.01
CA GLU A 116 14.59 -13.20 15.04
C GLU A 116 13.56 -14.30 14.70
N ASP A 117 13.13 -14.39 13.43
CA ASP A 117 12.15 -15.37 12.93
C ASP A 117 10.80 -15.39 13.69
N ARG A 118 10.42 -14.26 14.32
CA ARG A 118 9.05 -14.07 14.83
C ARG A 118 8.06 -13.77 13.71
N ILE A 119 8.53 -13.11 12.66
CA ILE A 119 7.87 -13.02 11.37
C ILE A 119 8.51 -14.08 10.48
N LEU A 120 7.78 -15.15 10.22
CA LEU A 120 8.29 -16.28 9.45
C LEU A 120 8.33 -15.91 7.96
N LYS A 121 9.44 -16.24 7.31
CA LYS A 121 9.57 -16.11 5.86
C LYS A 121 8.70 -17.16 5.18
N HIS A 122 7.85 -16.70 4.26
CA HIS A 122 6.98 -17.57 3.48
C HIS A 122 7.76 -18.31 2.39
N GLU A 123 8.67 -17.60 1.73
CA GLU A 123 9.47 -18.09 0.62
C GLU A 123 10.84 -17.39 0.58
N LEU A 124 11.75 -17.88 -0.25
CA LEU A 124 12.97 -17.16 -0.55
C LEU A 124 12.69 -16.09 -1.59
N THR A 125 13.02 -14.86 -1.26
CA THR A 125 12.90 -13.72 -2.17
C THR A 125 13.84 -13.92 -3.37
N ARG A 126 13.40 -13.56 -4.56
CA ARG A 126 14.25 -13.51 -5.74
C ARG A 126 15.16 -12.29 -5.63
N PRO A 127 16.51 -12.44 -5.73
CA PRO A 127 17.44 -11.33 -5.58
C PRO A 127 17.18 -10.17 -6.57
N ASP A 128 16.85 -10.48 -7.82
CA ASP A 128 16.54 -9.49 -8.85
C ASP A 128 15.32 -8.62 -8.48
N LYS A 129 14.32 -9.19 -7.82
CA LYS A 129 13.13 -8.46 -7.35
C LYS A 129 13.39 -7.66 -6.08
N GLU A 130 14.21 -8.20 -5.19
CA GLU A 130 14.63 -7.53 -3.97
C GLU A 130 15.47 -6.28 -4.31
N ASP A 131 16.45 -6.41 -5.22
CA ASP A 131 17.27 -5.30 -5.69
C ASP A 131 16.43 -4.21 -6.35
N ASP A 132 15.50 -4.59 -7.23
CA ASP A 132 14.59 -3.69 -7.93
C ASP A 132 13.73 -2.88 -6.93
N ARG A 133 13.04 -3.57 -6.00
CA ARG A 133 12.21 -2.88 -5.00
C ARG A 133 13.02 -2.02 -4.04
N THR A 134 14.22 -2.47 -3.70
CA THR A 134 15.14 -1.69 -2.86
C THR A 134 15.56 -0.39 -3.55
N ARG A 135 15.84 -0.43 -4.85
CA ARG A 135 16.17 0.78 -5.63
C ARG A 135 14.99 1.75 -5.70
N HIS A 136 13.79 1.27 -5.98
CA HIS A 136 12.58 2.11 -5.94
C HIS A 136 12.43 2.81 -4.58
N LEU A 137 12.59 2.08 -3.48
CA LEU A 137 12.48 2.62 -2.13
C LEU A 137 13.56 3.70 -1.86
N ILE A 138 14.80 3.45 -2.27
CA ILE A 138 15.92 4.40 -2.08
C ILE A 138 15.69 5.68 -2.88
N GLU A 139 15.29 5.58 -4.15
CA GLU A 139 15.09 6.75 -5.02
C GLU A 139 13.83 7.55 -4.63
N GLN A 140 12.74 6.87 -4.31
CA GLN A 140 11.47 7.51 -3.91
C GLN A 140 11.48 7.99 -2.46
N GLN A 141 12.40 7.52 -1.61
CA GLN A 141 12.44 7.76 -0.16
C GLN A 141 11.10 7.42 0.53
N ALA A 142 10.40 6.44 -0.01
CA ALA A 142 9.08 6.02 0.44
C ALA A 142 8.83 4.52 0.19
N HIS A 143 8.08 3.88 1.07
CA HIS A 143 7.51 2.56 0.85
C HIS A 143 6.21 2.72 0.04
N ALA A 144 6.31 2.70 -1.29
CA ALA A 144 5.16 2.84 -2.17
C ALA A 144 4.29 1.57 -2.20
N GLU A 145 4.85 0.42 -1.83
CA GLU A 145 4.20 -0.88 -1.90
C GLU A 145 4.34 -1.63 -0.57
N PRO A 146 3.26 -1.74 0.22
CA PRO A 146 3.29 -2.43 1.49
C PRO A 146 3.42 -3.95 1.32
N VAL A 147 4.19 -4.59 2.21
CA VAL A 147 4.34 -6.04 2.26
C VAL A 147 3.13 -6.67 2.96
N MET A 148 2.59 -7.75 2.38
CA MET A 148 1.51 -8.51 2.99
C MET A 148 2.05 -9.53 3.98
N LEU A 149 1.61 -9.45 5.23
CA LEU A 149 1.85 -10.44 6.27
C LEU A 149 0.54 -11.13 6.65
N THR A 150 0.62 -12.41 7.01
CA THR A 150 -0.52 -13.15 7.55
C THR A 150 -0.26 -13.56 8.99
N CYS A 151 -1.30 -13.60 9.80
CA CYS A 151 -1.22 -14.08 11.18
C CYS A 151 -2.27 -15.16 11.45
N LYS A 152 -2.05 -15.96 12.48
CA LYS A 152 -3.08 -16.89 12.95
C LYS A 152 -4.29 -16.09 13.43
N GLY A 153 -5.49 -16.59 13.14
CA GLY A 153 -6.73 -15.99 13.61
C GLY A 153 -6.75 -15.84 15.14
N SER A 154 -7.18 -14.68 15.60
CA SER A 154 -7.35 -14.35 17.03
C SER A 154 -8.73 -13.71 17.22
N GLU A 155 -9.44 -14.18 18.25
CA GLU A 155 -10.74 -13.57 18.62
C GLU A 155 -10.57 -12.12 19.07
N ALA A 156 -9.44 -11.79 19.74
CA ALA A 156 -9.14 -10.42 20.15
C ALA A 156 -8.98 -9.50 18.96
N ILE A 157 -8.17 -9.90 17.96
CA ILE A 157 -7.98 -9.15 16.72
C ILE A 157 -9.31 -9.00 15.99
N SER A 158 -10.06 -10.09 15.82
CA SER A 158 -11.34 -10.06 15.10
C SER A 158 -12.35 -9.13 15.77
N ARG A 159 -12.41 -9.12 17.11
CA ARG A 159 -13.28 -8.25 17.90
C ARG A 159 -12.92 -6.77 17.71
N GLU A 160 -11.63 -6.43 17.77
CA GLU A 160 -11.18 -5.05 17.58
C GLU A 160 -11.41 -4.57 16.15
N MET A 161 -11.11 -5.38 15.15
CA MET A 161 -11.40 -5.06 13.75
C MET A 161 -12.91 -4.80 13.53
N LYS A 162 -13.76 -5.67 14.10
CA LYS A 162 -15.20 -5.51 14.03
C LYS A 162 -15.67 -4.22 14.73
N ARG A 163 -15.17 -3.96 15.95
CA ARG A 163 -15.48 -2.74 16.71
C ARG A 163 -15.17 -1.47 15.89
N ILE A 164 -14.02 -1.44 15.23
CA ILE A 164 -13.59 -0.30 14.42
C ILE A 164 -14.51 -0.13 13.21
N THR A 165 -14.75 -1.19 12.46
CA THR A 165 -15.47 -1.13 11.21
C THR A 165 -16.97 -0.92 11.35
N GLU A 166 -17.56 -1.24 12.51
CA GLU A 166 -18.99 -1.04 12.81
C GLU A 166 -19.29 0.30 13.49
N ASN A 167 -18.32 0.88 14.23
CA ASN A 167 -18.58 2.07 15.05
C ASN A 167 -17.86 3.34 14.55
N ARG A 168 -17.08 3.25 13.46
CA ARG A 168 -16.39 4.42 12.89
C ARG A 168 -16.75 4.60 11.42
N GLY A 169 -16.91 5.84 11.00
CA GLY A 169 -17.01 6.16 9.58
C GLY A 169 -15.68 5.84 8.88
N PRO A 170 -15.70 5.29 7.67
CA PRO A 170 -14.49 5.08 6.89
C PRO A 170 -13.91 6.41 6.41
N LEU A 171 -12.59 6.43 6.22
CA LEU A 171 -11.88 7.53 5.60
C LEU A 171 -12.24 7.63 4.11
N PHE A 172 -12.34 6.48 3.45
CA PHE A 172 -12.92 6.31 2.12
C PHE A 172 -13.55 4.93 1.95
N ASN A 173 -14.47 4.86 0.99
CA ASN A 173 -15.14 3.64 0.57
C ASN A 173 -15.51 3.80 -0.91
N PHE A 174 -14.90 3.01 -1.79
CA PHE A 174 -15.12 3.07 -3.23
C PHE A 174 -14.98 1.70 -3.87
N GLU A 175 -15.56 1.54 -5.06
CA GLU A 175 -15.40 0.35 -5.89
C GLU A 175 -14.42 0.67 -7.02
N ALA A 176 -13.34 -0.11 -7.12
CA ALA A 176 -12.37 0.01 -8.19
C ALA A 176 -12.90 -0.58 -9.51
N SER A 177 -12.24 -0.26 -10.62
CA SER A 177 -12.67 -0.69 -11.97
C SER A 177 -12.68 -2.21 -12.17
N ASP A 178 -12.00 -2.97 -11.32
CA ASP A 178 -11.98 -4.42 -11.30
C ASP A 178 -13.12 -5.05 -10.46
N GLY A 179 -14.02 -4.20 -9.91
CA GLY A 179 -15.15 -4.59 -9.08
C GLY A 179 -14.77 -4.95 -7.64
N VAL A 180 -13.57 -4.60 -7.20
CA VAL A 180 -13.17 -4.73 -5.80
C VAL A 180 -13.64 -3.50 -5.02
N GLN A 181 -14.38 -3.74 -3.94
CA GLN A 181 -14.76 -2.70 -2.98
C GLN A 181 -13.63 -2.49 -1.99
N HIS A 182 -13.15 -1.26 -1.89
CA HIS A 182 -12.08 -0.84 -0.98
C HIS A 182 -12.64 0.05 0.12
N THR A 183 -12.33 -0.26 1.38
CA THR A 183 -12.74 0.56 2.52
C THR A 183 -11.58 0.74 3.48
N LEU A 184 -11.28 1.97 3.89
CA LEU A 184 -10.20 2.30 4.82
C LEU A 184 -10.72 3.07 6.02
N TRP A 185 -10.29 2.70 7.23
CA TRP A 185 -10.54 3.41 8.48
C TRP A 185 -9.22 3.85 9.11
N LYS A 186 -9.10 5.12 9.45
CA LYS A 186 -8.01 5.65 10.28
C LYS A 186 -8.30 5.35 11.75
N VAL A 187 -7.30 4.83 12.47
CA VAL A 187 -7.39 4.45 13.88
C VAL A 187 -6.31 5.18 14.67
N ALA A 188 -6.63 6.37 15.17
CA ALA A 188 -5.73 7.16 16.02
C ALA A 188 -5.68 6.64 17.48
N ASP A 189 -6.79 6.12 17.97
CA ASP A 189 -6.88 5.40 19.26
C ASP A 189 -6.70 3.89 18.98
N TYR A 190 -5.46 3.43 18.99
CA TYR A 190 -5.05 2.09 18.60
C TYR A 190 -4.68 1.15 19.74
N ASP A 191 -4.88 1.55 21.01
CA ASP A 191 -4.50 0.73 22.18
C ASP A 191 -5.13 -0.66 22.16
N GLY A 192 -6.41 -0.77 21.76
CA GLY A 192 -7.09 -2.05 21.63
C GLY A 192 -6.47 -2.96 20.57
N LEU A 193 -6.06 -2.40 19.42
CA LEU A 193 -5.33 -3.15 18.39
C LEU A 193 -3.95 -3.55 18.89
N HIS A 194 -3.22 -2.63 19.51
CA HIS A 194 -1.89 -2.92 20.05
C HIS A 194 -1.94 -4.08 21.07
N GLN A 195 -2.93 -4.06 21.98
CA GLN A 195 -3.15 -5.17 22.93
C GLN A 195 -3.55 -6.48 22.24
N ALA A 196 -4.36 -6.42 21.16
CA ALA A 196 -4.81 -7.61 20.46
C ALA A 196 -3.69 -8.32 19.67
N PHE A 197 -2.65 -7.58 19.24
CA PHE A 197 -1.46 -8.10 18.55
C PHE A 197 -0.30 -8.43 19.50
N SER A 198 -0.37 -7.98 20.75
CA SER A 198 0.60 -8.29 21.82
C SER A 198 0.30 -9.61 22.47
#